data_3a1a7efc1477f3c55c9258b2ebd14cb7
#
_entry.id   3a1a7efc1477f3c55c9258b2ebd14cb7
#
_cell.length_a   1.000
_cell.length_b   1.000
_cell.length_c   1.000
_cell.angle_alpha   90.00
_cell.angle_beta   90.00
_cell.angle_gamma   90.00
#
_symmetry.space_group_name_H-M   'P 1'
#
loop_
_entity.id
_entity.type
_entity.pdbx_description
1 polymer ?
#
loop_
_entity_poly.entity_id
_entity_poly.type
_entity_poly.pdbx_seq_one_letter_code
_entity_poly.pdbx_strand_id
1 'polypeptide(L)' 'MVRWDKGGEIMSLPLRDAREVFEREYLIAQVTRFGGNISRTAAFIGMERSALHRKLKTLGLFNGERIVKVET' A
#
# COMPACT_ATOMS: atom_id res chain seq x y z
N MET A 1 4.97 9.81 16.86
CA MET A 1 5.68 9.99 15.60
C MET A 1 6.03 8.65 14.98
N VAL A 2 5.79 8.54 13.70
CA VAL A 2 6.04 7.29 13.01
C VAL A 2 7.53 7.18 12.69
N ARG A 3 8.10 6.06 13.06
CA ARG A 3 9.48 5.77 12.71
C ARG A 3 9.52 4.77 11.58
N TRP A 4 10.25 5.13 10.56
CA TRP A 4 10.40 4.27 9.40
C TRP A 4 11.82 3.73 9.39
N ASP A 5 11.94 2.42 9.26
CA ASP A 5 13.27 1.86 9.07
C ASP A 5 13.92 2.42 7.82
N LYS A 6 13.09 2.72 6.84
CA LYS A 6 13.56 3.29 5.59
C LYS A 6 13.33 4.78 5.53
N GLY A 7 13.14 5.41 6.68
CA GLY A 7 12.80 6.80 6.73
C GLY A 7 13.82 7.69 6.05
N GLY A 8 15.11 7.36 6.19
CA GLY A 8 16.13 8.15 5.57
C GLY A 8 16.03 8.12 4.05
N GLU A 9 15.73 6.97 3.49
CA GLU A 9 15.58 6.87 2.05
C GLU A 9 14.37 7.65 1.56
N ILE A 10 13.26 7.51 2.27
CA ILE A 10 12.05 8.20 1.88
C ILE A 10 12.24 9.71 1.95
N MET A 11 12.92 10.14 3.00
CA MET A 11 13.13 11.57 3.19
C MET A 11 14.01 12.19 2.11
N SER A 12 14.80 11.38 1.42
CA SER A 12 15.69 11.92 0.37
C SER A 12 15.06 11.85 -1.01
N LEU A 13 13.82 11.35 -1.12
CA LEU A 13 13.16 11.22 -2.41
C LEU A 13 12.32 12.45 -2.72
N PRO A 14 12.09 12.74 -4.01
CA PRO A 14 11.07 13.72 -4.36
C PRO A 14 9.73 13.32 -3.80
N LEU A 15 8.86 14.28 -3.61
CA LEU A 15 7.57 14.03 -2.96
C LEU A 15 6.79 12.92 -3.65
N ARG A 16 6.74 12.93 -4.97
CA ARG A 16 5.97 11.92 -5.69
C ARG A 16 6.49 10.52 -5.39
N ASP A 17 7.80 10.38 -5.41
CA ASP A 17 8.40 9.06 -5.17
C ASP A 17 8.23 8.66 -3.72
N ALA A 18 8.37 9.59 -2.81
CA ALA A 18 8.20 9.29 -1.39
C ALA A 18 6.78 8.83 -1.11
N ARG A 19 5.79 9.49 -1.73
CA ARG A 19 4.40 9.09 -1.55
C ARG A 19 4.16 7.68 -2.08
N GLU A 20 4.73 7.38 -3.23
CA GLU A 20 4.53 6.05 -3.81
C GLU A 20 5.12 4.97 -2.92
N VAL A 21 6.32 5.19 -2.42
CA VAL A 21 6.95 4.22 -1.53
C VAL A 21 6.10 4.03 -0.28
N PHE A 22 5.66 5.13 0.32
CA PHE A 22 4.82 5.03 1.52
C PHE A 22 3.54 4.28 1.23
N GLU A 23 2.86 4.62 0.15
CA GLU A 23 1.57 4.02 -0.13
C GLU A 23 1.70 2.53 -0.39
N ARG A 24 2.75 2.12 -1.09
CA ARG A 24 2.95 0.69 -1.32
C ARG A 24 3.13 -0.07 -0.01
N GLU A 25 4.00 0.43 0.84
CA GLU A 25 4.26 -0.24 2.12
C GLU A 25 3.02 -0.25 2.99
N TYR A 26 2.34 0.89 3.05
CA TYR A 26 1.15 1.00 3.87
C TYR A 26 0.06 0.05 3.39
N LEU A 27 -0.20 0.03 2.09
CA LEU A 27 -1.29 -0.78 1.56
C LEU A 27 -0.98 -2.26 1.68
N ILE A 28 0.27 -2.65 1.43
CA ILE A 28 0.65 -4.06 1.62
C ILE A 28 0.38 -4.47 3.07
N ALA A 29 0.78 -3.64 4.01
CA ALA A 29 0.61 -3.95 5.42
C ALA A 29 -0.87 -4.08 5.77
N GLN A 30 -1.70 -3.16 5.28
CA GLN A 30 -3.11 -3.19 5.63
C GLN A 30 -3.83 -4.35 4.97
N VAL A 31 -3.57 -4.61 3.70
CA VAL A 31 -4.21 -5.74 3.04
C VAL A 31 -3.81 -7.05 3.70
N THR A 32 -2.54 -7.18 4.04
CA THR A 32 -2.06 -8.38 4.72
C THR A 32 -2.75 -8.53 6.08
N ARG A 33 -2.90 -7.42 6.79
CA ARG A 33 -3.54 -7.44 8.10
C ARG A 33 -4.95 -7.99 8.03
N PHE A 34 -5.67 -7.67 6.96
CA PHE A 34 -7.05 -8.13 6.82
C PHE A 34 -7.15 -9.39 5.95
N GLY A 35 -6.05 -10.09 5.79
CA GLY A 35 -6.08 -11.38 5.11
C GLY A 35 -6.43 -11.30 3.64
N GLY A 36 -6.16 -10.19 3.01
CA GLY A 36 -6.48 -10.02 1.59
C GLY A 36 -7.90 -9.56 1.32
N ASN A 37 -8.65 -9.24 2.36
CA ASN A 37 -10.04 -8.81 2.19
C ASN A 37 -10.06 -7.33 1.81
N ILE A 38 -10.29 -7.08 0.52
CA ILE A 38 -10.22 -5.72 0.00
C ILE A 38 -11.31 -4.84 0.59
N SER A 39 -12.51 -5.39 0.76
CA SER A 39 -13.61 -4.59 1.30
C SER A 39 -13.32 -4.12 2.72
N ARG A 40 -12.81 -5.01 3.55
CA ARG A 40 -12.49 -4.63 4.93
C ARG A 40 -11.31 -3.68 4.99
N THR A 41 -10.32 -3.92 4.14
CA THR A 41 -9.17 -3.04 4.08
C THR A 41 -9.60 -1.63 3.69
N ALA A 42 -10.44 -1.53 2.65
CA ALA A 42 -10.90 -0.23 2.19
C ALA A 42 -11.67 0.50 3.28
N ALA A 43 -12.52 -0.21 4.00
CA ALA A 43 -13.28 0.40 5.08
C ALA A 43 -12.36 0.95 6.16
N PHE A 44 -11.32 0.20 6.48
CA PHE A 44 -10.40 0.62 7.53
C PHE A 44 -9.61 1.88 7.11
N ILE A 45 -9.12 1.90 5.88
CA ILE A 45 -8.26 3.01 5.47
C ILE A 45 -9.06 4.20 4.95
N GLY A 46 -10.37 4.08 4.87
CA GLY A 46 -11.20 5.21 4.48
C GLY A 46 -11.31 5.42 3.00
N MET A 47 -11.19 4.37 2.20
CA MET A 47 -11.33 4.44 0.76
C MET A 47 -12.52 3.62 0.30
N GLU A 48 -13.04 3.96 -0.87
CA GLU A 48 -14.00 3.08 -1.50
C GLU A 48 -13.28 1.84 -2.04
N ARG A 49 -14.02 0.73 -2.06
CA ARG A 49 -13.43 -0.53 -2.49
C ARG A 49 -12.87 -0.44 -3.91
N SER A 50 -13.62 0.19 -4.81
CA SER A 50 -13.16 0.29 -6.19
C SER A 50 -11.94 1.19 -6.31
N ALA A 51 -11.88 2.24 -5.50
CA ALA A 51 -10.73 3.13 -5.50
C ALA A 51 -9.49 2.40 -5.00
N LEU A 52 -9.65 1.61 -3.94
CA LEU A 52 -8.53 0.84 -3.42
C LEU A 52 -8.05 -0.18 -4.45
N HIS A 53 -8.99 -0.85 -5.09
CA HIS A 53 -8.64 -1.84 -6.09
C HIS A 53 -7.81 -1.21 -7.21
N ARG A 54 -8.25 -0.05 -7.67
CA ARG A 54 -7.54 0.66 -8.73
C ARG A 54 -6.15 1.08 -8.28
N LYS A 55 -6.05 1.55 -7.05
CA LYS A 55 -4.78 1.98 -6.50
C LYS A 55 -3.80 0.83 -6.43
N LEU A 56 -4.27 -0.33 -5.99
CA LEU A 56 -3.41 -1.50 -5.91
C LEU A 56 -2.90 -1.91 -7.28
N LYS A 57 -3.75 -1.82 -8.29
CA LYS A 57 -3.31 -2.14 -9.65
C LYS A 57 -2.29 -1.14 -10.15
N THR A 58 -2.53 0.13 -9.89
CA THR A 58 -1.62 1.18 -10.33
C THR A 58 -0.23 1.00 -9.71
N LEU A 59 -0.20 0.58 -8.46
CA LEU A 59 1.07 0.38 -7.77
C LEU A 59 1.71 -0.97 -8.07
N GLY A 60 1.03 -1.80 -8.87
CA GLY A 60 1.57 -3.10 -9.20
C GLY A 60 1.49 -4.10 -8.07
N LEU A 61 0.59 -3.88 -7.13
CA LEU A 61 0.43 -4.75 -5.98
C LEU A 61 -0.68 -5.77 -6.16
N PHE A 62 -1.45 -5.65 -7.21
CA PHE A 62 -2.58 -6.54 -7.44
C PHE A 62 -2.37 -7.22 -8.78
N ASN A 63 -2.28 -8.54 -8.76
CA ASN A 63 -2.06 -9.31 -9.97
C ASN A 63 -3.22 -10.28 -10.12
N GLY A 64 -4.20 -9.85 -10.93
CA GLY A 64 -5.39 -10.65 -11.09
C GLY A 64 -6.22 -10.63 -9.83
N GLU A 65 -6.33 -11.77 -9.19
CA GLU A 65 -7.15 -11.89 -7.98
C GLU A 65 -6.32 -11.94 -6.72
N ARG A 66 -5.01 -11.78 -6.84
CA ARG A 66 -4.14 -11.95 -5.70
C ARG A 66 -3.30 -10.71 -5.48
N ILE A 67 -3.08 -10.43 -4.22
CA ILE A 67 -2.18 -9.35 -3.86
C ILE A 67 -0.76 -9.87 -3.95
N VAL A 68 0.06 -9.14 -4.69
CA VAL A 68 1.45 -9.53 -4.87
C VAL A 68 2.20 -9.12 -3.61
N LYS A 69 2.82 -10.10 -2.97
CA LYS A 69 3.64 -9.82 -1.81
C LYS A 69 5.03 -9.44 -2.26
N VAL A 70 5.56 -8.43 -1.62
CA VAL A 70 6.92 -8.02 -1.89
C VAL A 70 7.83 -8.87 -1.01
N GLU A 71 8.67 -9.63 -1.66
CA GLU A 71 9.64 -10.45 -0.94
C GLU A 71 10.90 -9.63 -0.72
N THR A 72 11.31 -9.56 0.49
CA THR A 72 12.52 -8.83 0.81
C THR A 72 13.61 -9.77 1.27
#